data_718d8fe531a3372532841198e8e77b81
#
_entry.id   718d8fe531a3372532841198e8e77b81
#
_cell.length_a   1.000
_cell.length_b   1.000
_cell.length_c   1.000
_cell.angle_alpha   90.00
_cell.angle_beta   90.00
_cell.angle_gamma   90.00
#
_symmetry.space_group_name_H-M   'P 1'
#
loop_
_entity.id
_entity.type
_entity.pdbx_description
1 polymer ?
#
loop_
_entity_poly.entity_id
_entity_poly.type
_entity_poly.pdbx_seq_one_letter_code
_entity_poly.pdbx_strand_id
1 'polypeptide(L)'
;LARVQQAIEQTSYVPDLSAKKVRGAHASPKTIGVLALDTVTTPFSVEITLSIEETARMHGWNSFVMNMFTDDNPDAIDDLLLSHRPDGIIYTTMGLRQVPLPAKLLTLPCVLANCESDGEKVASYIPDDEQGQYTAVRALLAEGYRRPLCLHLPEGHLATTRRRQGLERACREAGLDPDSLEHCYMALGDEHYRDIPAVLLAHMQNGIPRFDAVICGNDRIAFMVYQTLLGQGLRIPDDV
;
A
#
# COMPACT_ATOMS: atom_id res chain seq x y z
N LEU A 1 28.46 3.60 39.28
CA LEU A 1 27.23 3.37 38.48
C LEU A 1 26.02 4.02 39.21
N ALA A 2 25.71 3.67 40.47
CA ALA A 2 24.53 4.18 41.21
C ALA A 2 24.44 5.70 41.25
N ARG A 3 25.56 6.41 41.53
CA ARG A 3 25.60 7.89 41.55
C ARG A 3 25.30 8.52 40.18
N VAL A 4 25.73 7.89 39.10
CA VAL A 4 25.47 8.35 37.73
C VAL A 4 23.98 8.15 37.40
N GLN A 5 23.42 7.01 37.80
CA GLN A 5 22.00 6.73 37.59
C GLN A 5 21.12 7.72 38.35
N GLN A 6 21.48 8.02 39.64
CA GLN A 6 20.78 9.00 40.44
C GLN A 6 20.86 10.41 39.83
N ALA A 7 22.01 10.80 39.27
CA ALA A 7 22.17 12.10 38.62
C ALA A 7 21.34 12.18 37.33
N ILE A 8 21.26 11.12 36.55
CA ILE A 8 20.40 11.03 35.35
C ILE A 8 18.92 11.24 35.74
N GLU A 9 18.46 10.57 36.79
CA GLU A 9 17.09 10.69 37.29
C GLU A 9 16.79 12.11 37.78
N GLN A 10 17.72 12.70 38.56
CA GLN A 10 17.57 14.06 39.11
C GLN A 10 17.61 15.17 38.06
N THR A 11 18.37 14.98 36.99
CA THR A 11 18.52 15.98 35.93
C THR A 11 17.58 15.76 34.76
N SER A 12 16.78 14.68 34.77
CA SER A 12 15.95 14.24 33.62
C SER A 12 16.77 14.12 32.32
N TYR A 13 18.05 13.79 32.45
CA TYR A 13 18.95 13.69 31.31
C TYR A 13 18.59 12.51 30.44
N VAL A 14 18.23 12.80 29.18
CA VAL A 14 18.01 11.78 28.12
C VAL A 14 19.29 11.62 27.34
N PRO A 15 19.94 10.44 27.41
CA PRO A 15 21.18 10.20 26.65
C PRO A 15 20.91 10.27 25.14
N ASP A 16 21.73 11.01 24.42
CA ASP A 16 21.72 11.01 22.96
C ASP A 16 22.14 9.64 22.41
N LEU A 17 21.23 9.00 21.68
CA LEU A 17 21.44 7.68 21.08
C LEU A 17 22.52 7.72 20.00
N SER A 18 22.62 8.81 19.26
CA SER A 18 23.66 8.99 18.21
C SER A 18 25.03 9.11 18.85
N ALA A 19 25.16 9.83 19.97
CA ALA A 19 26.40 9.92 20.72
C ALA A 19 26.83 8.58 21.32
N LYS A 20 25.88 7.72 21.72
CA LYS A 20 26.18 6.35 22.17
C LYS A 20 26.69 5.48 21.05
N LYS A 21 26.11 5.54 19.87
CA LYS A 21 26.58 4.81 18.67
C LYS A 21 28.01 5.19 18.30
N VAL A 22 28.33 6.48 18.29
CA VAL A 22 29.69 6.99 17.98
C VAL A 22 30.75 6.47 18.96
N ARG A 23 30.39 6.26 20.23
CA ARG A 23 31.30 5.76 21.27
C ARG A 23 31.52 4.23 21.25
N GLY A 24 30.98 3.52 20.26
CA GLY A 24 31.20 2.07 20.10
C GLY A 24 30.57 1.22 21.19
N ALA A 25 29.51 1.71 21.85
CA ALA A 25 28.78 0.91 22.83
C ALA A 25 28.07 -0.24 22.11
N HIS A 26 28.61 -1.46 22.20
CA HIS A 26 28.06 -2.69 21.59
C HIS A 26 26.62 -3.04 22.02
N ALA A 27 26.02 -2.28 22.91
CA ALA A 27 24.68 -2.47 23.47
C ALA A 27 23.65 -1.38 23.05
N SER A 28 23.94 -0.56 22.04
CA SER A 28 22.94 0.41 21.56
C SER A 28 21.87 -0.31 20.77
N PRO A 29 20.57 -0.02 21.00
CA PRO A 29 19.49 -0.53 20.17
C PRO A 29 19.72 -0.19 18.71
N LYS A 30 19.47 -1.15 17.81
CA LYS A 30 19.48 -0.88 16.37
C LYS A 30 18.37 0.08 16.01
N THR A 31 18.54 0.81 14.92
CA THR A 31 17.58 1.79 14.45
C THR A 31 17.24 1.51 12.99
N ILE A 32 15.96 1.35 12.70
CA ILE A 32 15.44 1.21 11.35
C ILE A 32 14.98 2.59 10.86
N GLY A 33 15.51 3.03 9.73
CA GLY A 33 14.98 4.17 8.99
C GLY A 33 13.89 3.71 8.03
N VAL A 34 12.71 4.27 8.12
CA VAL A 34 11.62 4.02 7.18
C VAL A 34 11.53 5.21 6.24
N LEU A 35 11.80 4.99 4.94
CA LEU A 35 11.58 5.98 3.91
C LEU A 35 10.21 5.69 3.27
N ALA A 36 9.28 6.60 3.45
CA ALA A 36 7.88 6.42 3.13
C ALA A 36 7.44 7.38 2.02
N LEU A 37 7.24 6.86 0.79
CA LEU A 37 6.84 7.66 -0.36
C LEU A 37 5.31 7.74 -0.45
N ASP A 38 4.77 8.96 -0.36
CA ASP A 38 3.32 9.28 -0.46
C ASP A 38 2.42 8.47 0.49
N THR A 39 2.90 8.07 1.68
CA THR A 39 2.22 7.05 2.51
C THR A 39 1.14 7.57 3.44
N VAL A 40 0.86 8.87 3.48
CA VAL A 40 0.12 9.50 4.59
C VAL A 40 -1.41 9.34 4.49
N THR A 41 -1.97 8.69 3.47
CA THR A 41 -3.37 8.87 3.12
C THR A 41 -4.25 7.62 3.10
N THR A 42 -3.69 6.42 3.21
CA THR A 42 -4.50 5.18 3.17
C THR A 42 -4.35 4.35 4.44
N PRO A 43 -5.42 3.70 4.93
CA PRO A 43 -5.33 2.78 6.08
C PRO A 43 -4.24 1.73 5.90
N PHE A 44 -4.11 1.16 4.70
CA PHE A 44 -3.12 0.13 4.38
C PHE A 44 -1.68 0.61 4.57
N SER A 45 -1.33 1.83 4.12
CA SER A 45 0.02 2.37 4.31
C SER A 45 0.32 2.73 5.77
N VAL A 46 -0.70 3.13 6.51
CA VAL A 46 -0.59 3.36 7.96
C VAL A 46 -0.32 2.04 8.68
N GLU A 47 -1.04 0.97 8.35
CA GLU A 47 -0.84 -0.36 8.94
C GLU A 47 0.56 -0.92 8.65
N ILE A 48 1.09 -0.74 7.44
CA ILE A 48 2.50 -1.11 7.16
C ILE A 48 3.45 -0.38 8.11
N THR A 49 3.29 0.93 8.25
CA THR A 49 4.16 1.75 9.11
C THR A 49 4.06 1.34 10.58
N LEU A 50 2.84 1.10 11.07
CA LEU A 50 2.61 0.61 12.44
C LEU A 50 3.23 -0.77 12.64
N SER A 51 3.04 -1.70 11.71
CA SER A 51 3.61 -3.05 11.79
C SER A 51 5.15 -3.03 11.82
N ILE A 52 5.78 -2.12 11.07
CA ILE A 52 7.23 -1.91 11.11
C ILE A 52 7.66 -1.44 12.51
N GLU A 53 6.96 -0.45 13.05
CA GLU A 53 7.27 0.12 14.37
C GLU A 53 7.09 -0.90 15.49
N GLU A 54 5.96 -1.61 15.52
CA GLU A 54 5.68 -2.66 16.50
C GLU A 54 6.71 -3.79 16.42
N THR A 55 7.05 -4.25 15.22
CA THR A 55 8.05 -5.30 15.02
C THR A 55 9.43 -4.85 15.49
N ALA A 56 9.85 -3.63 15.15
CA ALA A 56 11.11 -3.07 15.63
C ALA A 56 11.14 -3.04 17.17
N ARG A 57 10.08 -2.57 17.80
CA ARG A 57 9.94 -2.50 19.26
C ARG A 57 9.99 -3.90 19.91
N MET A 58 9.34 -4.91 19.34
CA MET A 58 9.39 -6.30 19.83
C MET A 58 10.81 -6.86 19.84
N HIS A 59 11.66 -6.40 18.92
CA HIS A 59 13.08 -6.77 18.87
C HIS A 59 13.99 -5.84 19.70
N GLY A 60 13.43 -4.89 20.44
CA GLY A 60 14.22 -3.90 21.20
C GLY A 60 14.94 -2.91 20.31
N TRP A 61 14.47 -2.70 19.08
CA TRP A 61 15.02 -1.73 18.13
C TRP A 61 14.20 -0.44 18.14
N ASN A 62 14.80 0.63 17.65
CA ASN A 62 14.09 1.87 17.39
C ASN A 62 13.72 1.95 15.89
N SER A 63 12.68 2.72 15.59
CA SER A 63 12.34 3.11 14.24
C SER A 63 12.07 4.60 14.17
N PHE A 64 12.28 5.18 13.00
CA PHE A 64 11.80 6.52 12.66
C PHE A 64 11.31 6.50 11.21
N VAL A 65 10.33 7.33 10.92
CA VAL A 65 9.72 7.45 9.59
C VAL A 65 10.07 8.80 9.01
N MET A 66 10.53 8.78 7.77
CA MET A 66 10.75 9.98 6.96
C MET A 66 9.83 9.90 5.75
N ASN A 67 8.89 10.82 5.69
CA ASN A 67 8.02 10.92 4.53
C ASN A 67 8.74 11.66 3.40
N MET A 68 8.54 11.16 2.19
CA MET A 68 8.95 11.78 0.94
C MET A 68 7.72 11.91 0.06
N PHE A 69 7.53 13.06 -0.54
CA PHE A 69 6.45 13.30 -1.49
C PHE A 69 7.02 13.37 -2.91
N THR A 70 6.16 13.14 -3.89
CA THR A 70 6.58 13.09 -5.31
C THR A 70 7.29 14.37 -5.76
N ASP A 71 6.97 15.53 -5.17
CA ASP A 71 7.56 16.83 -5.51
C ASP A 71 8.85 17.15 -4.71
N ASP A 72 9.23 16.31 -3.75
CA ASP A 72 10.45 16.51 -2.97
C ASP A 72 11.71 16.23 -3.80
N ASN A 73 12.84 16.77 -3.34
CA ASN A 73 14.15 16.40 -3.86
C ASN A 73 14.60 15.07 -3.21
N PRO A 74 14.59 13.93 -3.94
CA PRO A 74 14.92 12.63 -3.36
C PRO A 74 16.31 12.59 -2.74
N ASP A 75 17.31 13.22 -3.38
CA ASP A 75 18.69 13.22 -2.86
C ASP A 75 18.79 13.88 -1.49
N ALA A 76 18.07 14.98 -1.28
CA ALA A 76 18.09 15.69 0.01
C ALA A 76 17.42 14.86 1.11
N ILE A 77 16.33 14.16 0.78
CA ILE A 77 15.62 13.29 1.74
C ILE A 77 16.47 12.06 2.09
N ASP A 78 17.12 11.45 1.10
CA ASP A 78 18.01 10.32 1.34
C ASP A 78 19.20 10.71 2.22
N ASP A 79 19.80 11.88 1.97
CA ASP A 79 20.92 12.38 2.78
C ASP A 79 20.47 12.68 4.22
N LEU A 80 19.24 13.22 4.38
CA LEU A 80 18.65 13.44 5.68
C LEU A 80 18.40 12.10 6.41
N LEU A 81 17.84 11.10 5.72
CA LEU A 81 17.65 9.74 6.26
C LEU A 81 18.98 9.16 6.77
N LEU A 82 20.01 9.20 5.94
CA LEU A 82 21.33 8.68 6.26
C LEU A 82 22.02 9.45 7.38
N SER A 83 21.74 10.76 7.53
CA SER A 83 22.27 11.59 8.63
C SER A 83 21.83 11.11 10.00
N HIS A 84 20.67 10.46 10.11
CA HIS A 84 20.19 9.80 11.32
C HIS A 84 20.88 8.47 11.63
N ARG A 85 21.79 8.02 10.77
CA ARG A 85 22.59 6.79 10.93
C ARG A 85 21.77 5.55 11.28
N PRO A 86 20.78 5.19 10.45
CA PRO A 86 20.06 3.94 10.65
C PRO A 86 21.00 2.74 10.48
N ASP A 87 20.65 1.61 11.07
CA ASP A 87 21.35 0.32 10.89
C ASP A 87 20.77 -0.47 9.69
N GLY A 88 19.59 -0.09 9.22
CA GLY A 88 18.92 -0.64 8.04
C GLY A 88 17.79 0.27 7.60
N ILE A 89 17.34 0.06 6.37
CA ILE A 89 16.33 0.88 5.71
C ILE A 89 15.17 0.00 5.27
N ILE A 90 13.95 0.47 5.51
CA ILE A 90 12.74 -0.04 4.87
C ILE A 90 12.20 1.08 3.99
N TYR A 91 12.13 0.83 2.67
CA TYR A 91 11.51 1.75 1.73
C TYR A 91 10.07 1.27 1.49
N THR A 92 9.09 2.15 1.68
CA THR A 92 7.68 1.82 1.48
C THR A 92 6.95 2.87 0.65
N THR A 93 5.89 2.45 -0.05
CA THR A 93 5.08 3.35 -0.88
C THR A 93 3.59 3.17 -0.57
N MET A 94 2.80 4.21 -0.83
CA MET A 94 1.34 4.18 -0.64
C MET A 94 0.66 3.10 -1.49
N GLY A 95 1.05 2.96 -2.75
CA GLY A 95 0.52 1.97 -3.69
C GLY A 95 1.65 1.19 -4.33
N LEU A 96 1.40 -0.06 -4.74
CA LEU A 96 2.41 -0.90 -5.38
C LEU A 96 2.94 -0.23 -6.65
N ARG A 97 4.24 0.09 -6.64
CA ARG A 97 4.94 0.73 -7.76
C ARG A 97 6.40 0.28 -7.84
N GLN A 98 7.02 0.52 -8.98
CA GLN A 98 8.46 0.43 -9.11
C GLN A 98 9.10 1.74 -8.63
N VAL A 99 10.22 1.62 -7.92
CA VAL A 99 10.98 2.76 -7.39
C VAL A 99 12.45 2.65 -7.79
N PRO A 100 13.08 3.76 -8.17
CA PRO A 100 14.52 3.81 -8.31
C PRO A 100 15.16 3.73 -6.92
N LEU A 101 16.23 2.95 -6.78
CA LEU A 101 17.00 2.85 -5.54
C LEU A 101 18.36 3.50 -5.71
N PRO A 102 18.61 4.66 -5.10
CA PRO A 102 19.93 5.28 -5.11
C PRO A 102 20.99 4.40 -4.47
N ALA A 103 22.17 4.30 -5.10
CA ALA A 103 23.28 3.47 -4.60
C ALA A 103 23.67 3.81 -3.15
N LYS A 104 23.48 5.05 -2.71
CA LYS A 104 23.78 5.48 -1.34
C LYS A 104 22.89 4.79 -0.29
N LEU A 105 21.63 4.47 -0.60
CA LEU A 105 20.76 3.72 0.30
C LEU A 105 21.16 2.25 0.39
N LEU A 106 21.73 1.71 -0.68
CA LEU A 106 22.18 0.32 -0.76
C LEU A 106 23.52 0.07 -0.03
N THR A 107 24.12 1.10 0.54
CA THR A 107 25.27 0.96 1.45
C THR A 107 24.87 0.34 2.80
N LEU A 108 23.59 0.30 3.10
CA LEU A 108 22.99 -0.31 4.28
C LEU A 108 22.08 -1.49 3.88
N PRO A 109 21.80 -2.43 4.80
CA PRO A 109 20.72 -3.38 4.59
C PRO A 109 19.42 -2.65 4.24
N CYS A 110 18.85 -2.95 3.07
CA CYS A 110 17.65 -2.32 2.57
C CYS A 110 16.63 -3.38 2.16
N VAL A 111 15.36 -3.17 2.51
CA VAL A 111 14.23 -3.97 2.04
C VAL A 111 13.11 -3.05 1.57
N LEU A 112 12.28 -3.58 0.67
CA LEU A 112 11.15 -2.87 0.10
C LEU A 112 9.85 -3.43 0.66
N ALA A 113 8.91 -2.56 0.99
CA ALA A 113 7.56 -2.91 1.42
C ALA A 113 6.54 -2.19 0.54
N ASN A 114 5.66 -2.95 -0.12
CA ASN A 114 4.66 -2.45 -1.07
C ASN A 114 5.25 -1.70 -2.29
N CYS A 115 6.49 -2.01 -2.64
CA CYS A 115 7.14 -1.52 -3.85
C CYS A 115 8.19 -2.51 -4.35
N GLU A 116 8.62 -2.36 -5.59
CA GLU A 116 9.67 -3.13 -6.24
C GLU A 116 10.76 -2.19 -6.75
N SER A 117 11.99 -2.68 -6.86
CA SER A 117 13.07 -1.91 -7.44
C SER A 117 13.02 -1.94 -8.96
N ASP A 118 13.33 -0.80 -9.57
CA ASP A 118 13.56 -0.66 -10.99
C ASP A 118 15.02 -1.00 -11.32
N GLY A 119 15.36 -2.29 -11.24
CA GLY A 119 16.66 -2.83 -11.67
C GLY A 119 17.55 -3.44 -10.59
N GLU A 120 17.50 -2.99 -9.34
CA GLU A 120 18.35 -3.52 -8.26
C GLU A 120 17.70 -4.75 -7.59
N LYS A 121 18.50 -5.78 -7.29
CA LYS A 121 18.03 -6.99 -6.60
C LYS A 121 17.97 -6.75 -5.08
N VAL A 122 16.90 -6.17 -4.63
CA VAL A 122 16.60 -5.94 -3.21
C VAL A 122 15.36 -6.77 -2.83
N ALA A 123 15.37 -7.31 -1.61
CA ALA A 123 14.21 -8.06 -1.12
C ALA A 123 12.97 -7.15 -1.07
N SER A 124 11.88 -7.59 -1.70
CA SER A 124 10.63 -6.86 -1.79
C SER A 124 9.50 -7.71 -1.23
N TYR A 125 8.69 -7.11 -0.37
CA TYR A 125 7.50 -7.72 0.24
C TYR A 125 6.28 -6.97 -0.25
N ILE A 126 5.48 -7.63 -1.06
CA ILE A 126 4.33 -7.04 -1.77
C ILE A 126 3.11 -7.93 -1.65
N PRO A 127 1.88 -7.38 -1.78
CA PRO A 127 0.67 -8.18 -1.92
C PRO A 127 0.73 -9.05 -3.19
N ASP A 128 0.18 -10.26 -3.10
CA ASP A 128 -0.07 -11.10 -4.28
C ASP A 128 -1.38 -10.67 -4.97
N ASP A 129 -1.29 -9.52 -5.65
CA ASP A 129 -2.42 -8.87 -6.29
C ASP A 129 -3.10 -9.75 -7.35
N GLU A 130 -2.30 -10.52 -8.10
CA GLU A 130 -2.83 -11.44 -9.12
C GLU A 130 -3.63 -12.57 -8.49
N GLN A 131 -3.03 -13.27 -7.51
CA GLN A 131 -3.68 -14.39 -6.86
C GLN A 131 -4.89 -13.97 -6.03
N GLY A 132 -4.81 -12.81 -5.35
CA GLY A 132 -5.91 -12.25 -4.59
C GLY A 132 -7.13 -11.98 -5.47
N GLN A 133 -6.93 -11.28 -6.59
CA GLN A 133 -8.00 -10.97 -7.52
C GLN A 133 -8.54 -12.23 -8.20
N TYR A 134 -7.67 -13.16 -8.60
CA TYR A 134 -8.08 -14.45 -9.16
C TYR A 134 -9.02 -15.20 -8.20
N THR A 135 -8.64 -15.27 -6.93
CA THR A 135 -9.43 -15.99 -5.92
C THR A 135 -10.81 -15.36 -5.71
N ALA A 136 -10.87 -14.03 -5.62
CA ALA A 136 -12.11 -13.28 -5.46
C ALA A 136 -13.05 -13.46 -6.66
N VAL A 137 -12.53 -13.29 -7.88
CA VAL A 137 -13.33 -13.43 -9.11
C VAL A 137 -13.80 -14.86 -9.32
N ARG A 138 -12.94 -15.86 -9.04
CA ARG A 138 -13.32 -17.26 -9.12
C ARG A 138 -14.49 -17.58 -8.16
N ALA A 139 -14.46 -17.07 -6.94
CA ALA A 139 -15.55 -17.25 -5.99
C ALA A 139 -16.85 -16.61 -6.52
N LEU A 140 -16.77 -15.37 -7.03
CA LEU A 140 -17.92 -14.68 -7.62
C LEU A 140 -18.54 -15.47 -8.80
N LEU A 141 -17.71 -15.96 -9.71
CA LEU A 141 -18.17 -16.75 -10.87
C LEU A 141 -18.74 -18.12 -10.46
N ALA A 142 -18.25 -18.72 -9.37
CA ALA A 142 -18.78 -19.97 -8.81
C ALA A 142 -20.20 -19.81 -8.28
N GLU A 143 -20.55 -18.64 -7.73
CA GLU A 143 -21.91 -18.28 -7.30
C GLU A 143 -22.87 -18.01 -8.47
N GLY A 144 -22.39 -18.00 -9.69
CA GLY A 144 -23.22 -17.87 -10.89
C GLY A 144 -23.29 -16.49 -11.51
N TYR A 145 -22.62 -15.49 -10.95
CA TYR A 145 -22.52 -14.16 -11.56
C TYR A 145 -21.78 -14.22 -12.90
N ARG A 146 -22.25 -13.49 -13.92
CA ARG A 146 -21.71 -13.58 -15.29
C ARG A 146 -21.48 -12.23 -15.97
N ARG A 147 -21.99 -11.15 -15.42
CA ARG A 147 -21.94 -9.80 -15.99
C ARG A 147 -21.42 -8.80 -14.97
N PRO A 148 -20.28 -9.05 -14.30
CA PRO A 148 -19.75 -8.09 -13.36
C PRO A 148 -19.28 -6.82 -14.08
N LEU A 149 -19.53 -5.67 -13.45
CA LEU A 149 -18.89 -4.41 -13.81
C LEU A 149 -17.54 -4.33 -13.10
N CYS A 150 -16.46 -4.14 -13.85
CA CYS A 150 -15.09 -4.11 -13.33
C CYS A 150 -14.61 -2.67 -13.16
N LEU A 151 -14.48 -2.21 -11.91
CA LEU A 151 -13.96 -0.88 -11.57
C LEU A 151 -12.51 -0.99 -11.14
N HIS A 152 -11.59 -0.61 -12.02
CA HIS A 152 -10.16 -0.72 -11.80
C HIS A 152 -9.57 0.56 -11.18
N LEU A 153 -8.45 0.43 -10.49
CA LEU A 153 -7.55 1.54 -10.22
C LEU A 153 -7.03 2.14 -11.54
N PRO A 154 -6.35 3.30 -11.52
CA PRO A 154 -5.84 3.92 -12.74
C PRO A 154 -5.01 2.96 -13.60
N GLU A 155 -5.14 3.11 -14.91
CA GLU A 155 -4.29 2.41 -15.88
C GLU A 155 -2.81 2.69 -15.64
N GLY A 156 -1.96 1.70 -15.89
CA GLY A 156 -0.51 1.82 -15.68
C GLY A 156 -0.04 1.59 -14.24
N HIS A 157 -0.93 1.50 -13.25
CA HIS A 157 -0.53 1.07 -11.92
C HIS A 157 -0.19 -0.44 -11.92
N LEU A 158 0.92 -0.79 -11.27
CA LEU A 158 1.38 -2.18 -11.22
C LEU A 158 0.34 -3.12 -10.57
N ALA A 159 -0.33 -2.64 -9.51
CA ALA A 159 -1.43 -3.37 -8.87
C ALA A 159 -2.61 -3.60 -9.84
N THR A 160 -2.96 -2.60 -10.66
CA THR A 160 -4.04 -2.71 -11.65
C THR A 160 -3.72 -3.80 -12.67
N THR A 161 -2.51 -3.79 -13.20
CA THR A 161 -2.05 -4.80 -14.19
C THR A 161 -2.13 -6.21 -13.61
N ARG A 162 -1.60 -6.42 -12.41
CA ARG A 162 -1.60 -7.73 -11.75
C ARG A 162 -3.01 -8.21 -11.40
N ARG A 163 -3.84 -7.33 -10.83
CA ARG A 163 -5.25 -7.66 -10.53
C ARG A 163 -6.01 -8.00 -11.79
N ARG A 164 -5.79 -7.27 -12.88
CA ARG A 164 -6.40 -7.60 -14.17
C ARG A 164 -5.98 -8.98 -14.67
N GLN A 165 -4.72 -9.35 -14.57
CA GLN A 165 -4.24 -10.69 -14.92
C GLN A 165 -4.96 -11.78 -14.13
N GLY A 166 -5.14 -11.58 -12.81
CA GLY A 166 -5.89 -12.52 -11.97
C GLY A 166 -7.37 -12.65 -12.37
N LEU A 167 -8.02 -11.51 -12.66
CA LEU A 167 -9.39 -11.48 -13.17
C LEU A 167 -9.52 -12.25 -14.49
N GLU A 168 -8.66 -11.95 -15.47
CA GLU A 168 -8.68 -12.60 -16.78
C GLU A 168 -8.46 -14.10 -16.69
N ARG A 169 -7.54 -14.54 -15.83
CA ARG A 169 -7.30 -15.96 -15.58
C ARG A 169 -8.56 -16.65 -15.04
N ALA A 170 -9.21 -16.06 -14.04
CA ALA A 170 -10.44 -16.61 -13.46
C ALA A 170 -11.58 -16.69 -14.48
N CYS A 171 -11.75 -15.65 -15.30
CA CYS A 171 -12.76 -15.62 -16.36
C CYS A 171 -12.51 -16.73 -17.39
N ARG A 172 -11.29 -16.84 -17.91
CA ARG A 172 -10.95 -17.88 -18.92
C ARG A 172 -11.17 -19.29 -18.39
N GLU A 173 -10.80 -19.56 -17.13
CA GLU A 173 -11.03 -20.87 -16.49
C GLU A 173 -12.52 -21.18 -16.32
N ALA A 174 -13.35 -20.16 -16.12
CA ALA A 174 -14.81 -20.29 -16.04
C ALA A 174 -15.51 -20.30 -17.42
N GLY A 175 -14.76 -20.25 -18.53
CA GLY A 175 -15.31 -20.19 -19.89
C GLY A 175 -15.95 -18.84 -20.24
N LEU A 176 -15.62 -17.77 -19.52
CA LEU A 176 -16.07 -16.41 -19.79
C LEU A 176 -14.96 -15.62 -20.48
N ASP A 177 -15.33 -14.95 -21.58
CA ASP A 177 -14.39 -14.03 -22.24
C ASP A 177 -14.22 -12.77 -21.39
N PRO A 178 -13.01 -12.49 -20.85
CA PRO A 178 -12.79 -11.30 -20.02
C PRO A 178 -13.03 -9.99 -20.78
N ASP A 179 -12.83 -9.95 -22.09
CA ASP A 179 -13.06 -8.75 -22.91
C ASP A 179 -14.56 -8.51 -23.21
N SER A 180 -15.43 -9.45 -22.87
CA SER A 180 -16.88 -9.26 -22.91
C SER A 180 -17.43 -8.49 -21.70
N LEU A 181 -16.61 -8.29 -20.68
CA LEU A 181 -16.99 -7.55 -19.46
C LEU A 181 -16.80 -6.04 -19.63
N GLU A 182 -17.59 -5.28 -18.89
CA GLU A 182 -17.43 -3.82 -18.83
C GLU A 182 -16.29 -3.45 -17.89
N HIS A 183 -15.26 -2.81 -18.43
CA HIS A 183 -14.08 -2.36 -17.70
C HIS A 183 -14.01 -0.85 -17.62
N CYS A 184 -14.00 -0.30 -16.41
CA CYS A 184 -13.87 1.12 -16.15
C CYS A 184 -12.60 1.37 -15.31
N TYR A 185 -11.72 2.24 -15.80
CA TYR A 185 -10.51 2.64 -15.10
C TYR A 185 -10.69 3.99 -14.45
N MET A 186 -10.32 4.10 -13.18
CA MET A 186 -10.37 5.36 -12.47
C MET A 186 -9.28 6.31 -12.99
N ALA A 187 -9.54 7.62 -12.96
CA ALA A 187 -8.55 8.63 -13.29
C ALA A 187 -7.43 8.68 -12.25
N LEU A 188 -6.31 9.33 -12.56
CA LEU A 188 -5.23 9.58 -11.61
C LEU A 188 -5.63 10.65 -10.58
N GLY A 189 -5.16 10.51 -9.36
CA GLY A 189 -5.38 11.45 -8.26
C GLY A 189 -6.50 11.04 -7.31
N ASP A 190 -6.59 11.70 -6.15
CA ASP A 190 -7.59 11.39 -5.12
C ASP A 190 -9.02 11.76 -5.50
N GLU A 191 -9.18 12.61 -6.50
CA GLU A 191 -10.50 13.06 -6.97
C GLU A 191 -11.28 11.98 -7.73
N HIS A 192 -10.58 10.98 -8.27
CA HIS A 192 -11.19 9.93 -9.09
C HIS A 192 -12.27 9.10 -8.37
N TYR A 193 -12.24 9.02 -7.04
CA TYR A 193 -13.30 8.33 -6.28
C TYR A 193 -14.64 9.04 -6.36
N ARG A 194 -14.67 10.35 -6.68
CA ARG A 194 -15.89 11.13 -6.84
C ARG A 194 -16.69 10.75 -8.09
N ASP A 195 -16.03 10.16 -9.07
CA ASP A 195 -16.64 9.78 -10.35
C ASP A 195 -17.38 8.43 -10.27
N ILE A 196 -17.12 7.62 -9.23
CA ILE A 196 -17.71 6.28 -9.08
C ILE A 196 -19.24 6.30 -9.15
N PRO A 197 -19.97 7.22 -8.48
CA PRO A 197 -21.42 7.27 -8.62
C PRO A 197 -21.88 7.51 -10.07
N ALA A 198 -21.20 8.41 -10.80
CA ALA A 198 -21.54 8.70 -12.20
C ALA A 198 -21.28 7.49 -13.10
N VAL A 199 -20.15 6.78 -12.88
CA VAL A 199 -19.80 5.56 -13.61
C VAL A 199 -20.86 4.48 -13.37
N LEU A 200 -21.25 4.22 -12.12
CA LEU A 200 -22.29 3.23 -11.79
C LEU A 200 -23.62 3.58 -12.44
N LEU A 201 -24.08 4.83 -12.31
CA LEU A 201 -25.36 5.28 -12.86
C LEU A 201 -25.38 5.20 -14.39
N ALA A 202 -24.26 5.41 -15.07
CA ALA A 202 -24.14 5.23 -16.54
C ALA A 202 -24.36 3.76 -16.96
N HIS A 203 -24.11 2.79 -16.07
CA HIS A 203 -24.32 1.36 -16.29
C HIS A 203 -25.68 0.87 -15.77
N MET A 204 -26.59 1.78 -15.45
CA MET A 204 -27.96 1.48 -15.05
C MET A 204 -28.95 2.01 -16.10
N GLN A 205 -30.09 1.35 -16.22
CA GLN A 205 -31.19 1.77 -17.09
C GLN A 205 -32.49 1.83 -16.28
N ASN A 206 -33.06 3.00 -16.15
CA ASN A 206 -34.27 3.21 -15.34
C ASN A 206 -34.14 2.68 -13.90
N GLY A 207 -32.99 2.89 -13.28
CA GLY A 207 -32.70 2.40 -11.92
C GLY A 207 -32.35 0.91 -11.82
N ILE A 208 -32.29 0.19 -12.93
CA ILE A 208 -31.95 -1.26 -12.98
C ILE A 208 -30.50 -1.40 -13.44
N PRO A 209 -29.63 -2.09 -12.67
CA PRO A 209 -28.27 -2.38 -13.09
C PRO A 209 -28.22 -3.27 -14.33
N ARG A 210 -27.32 -2.96 -15.27
CA ARG A 210 -26.99 -3.84 -16.41
C ARG A 210 -25.95 -4.90 -16.06
N PHE A 211 -25.43 -4.84 -14.84
CA PHE A 211 -24.46 -5.78 -14.24
C PHE A 211 -25.14 -6.55 -13.11
N ASP A 212 -24.61 -7.72 -12.79
CA ASP A 212 -25.10 -8.60 -11.72
C ASP A 212 -24.15 -8.62 -10.50
N ALA A 213 -22.98 -8.02 -10.62
CA ALA A 213 -22.02 -7.82 -9.54
C ALA A 213 -21.07 -6.66 -9.87
N VAL A 214 -20.30 -6.19 -8.88
CA VAL A 214 -19.22 -5.20 -9.11
C VAL A 214 -17.90 -5.72 -8.56
N ILE A 215 -16.90 -5.78 -9.40
CA ILE A 215 -15.52 -6.10 -9.02
C ILE A 215 -14.77 -4.80 -8.82
N CYS A 216 -14.33 -4.54 -7.59
CA CYS A 216 -13.71 -3.30 -7.21
C CYS A 216 -12.20 -3.42 -7.11
N GLY A 217 -11.47 -2.43 -7.63
CA GLY A 217 -10.02 -2.39 -7.63
C GLY A 217 -9.40 -2.23 -6.23
N ASN A 218 -10.15 -1.70 -5.26
CA ASN A 218 -9.77 -1.64 -3.84
C ASN A 218 -11.01 -1.41 -2.95
N ASP A 219 -10.82 -1.47 -1.63
CA ASP A 219 -11.88 -1.30 -0.63
C ASP A 219 -12.52 0.10 -0.67
N ARG A 220 -11.76 1.13 -1.01
CA ARG A 220 -12.29 2.49 -1.12
C ARG A 220 -13.29 2.62 -2.28
N ILE A 221 -12.98 2.01 -3.43
CA ILE A 221 -13.92 1.87 -4.55
C ILE A 221 -15.16 1.09 -4.09
N ALA A 222 -14.97 -0.05 -3.43
CA ALA A 222 -16.06 -0.88 -2.93
C ALA A 222 -16.97 -0.09 -1.98
N PHE A 223 -16.42 0.68 -1.07
CA PHE A 223 -17.20 1.52 -0.16
C PHE A 223 -18.07 2.55 -0.90
N MET A 224 -17.51 3.22 -1.92
CA MET A 224 -18.26 4.17 -2.75
C MET A 224 -19.36 3.48 -3.57
N VAL A 225 -19.09 2.25 -4.05
CA VAL A 225 -20.07 1.41 -4.74
C VAL A 225 -21.23 1.08 -3.81
N TYR A 226 -20.94 0.60 -2.58
CA TYR A 226 -21.97 0.33 -1.56
C TYR A 226 -22.83 1.56 -1.31
N GLN A 227 -22.23 2.71 -1.03
CA GLN A 227 -22.97 3.95 -0.77
C GLN A 227 -23.88 4.33 -1.94
N THR A 228 -23.38 4.19 -3.17
CA THR A 228 -24.14 4.57 -4.37
C THR A 228 -25.30 3.62 -4.60
N LEU A 229 -25.10 2.31 -4.57
CA LEU A 229 -26.15 1.32 -4.82
C LEU A 229 -27.23 1.35 -3.73
N LEU A 230 -26.84 1.42 -2.47
CA LEU A 230 -27.79 1.57 -1.35
C LEU A 230 -28.57 2.88 -1.44
N GLY A 231 -27.92 3.98 -1.87
CA GLY A 231 -28.58 5.26 -2.13
C GLY A 231 -29.59 5.22 -3.26
N GLN A 232 -29.47 4.28 -4.19
CA GLN A 232 -30.47 3.99 -5.24
C GLN A 232 -31.57 3.00 -4.79
N GLY A 233 -31.53 2.56 -3.53
CA GLY A 233 -32.49 1.61 -2.97
C GLY A 233 -32.25 0.15 -3.34
N LEU A 234 -31.07 -0.16 -3.90
CA LEU A 234 -30.70 -1.54 -4.24
C LEU A 234 -30.17 -2.28 -3.01
N ARG A 235 -30.49 -3.56 -2.90
CA ARG A 235 -30.04 -4.44 -1.82
C ARG A 235 -28.84 -5.25 -2.27
N ILE A 236 -27.86 -5.39 -1.41
CA ILE A 236 -26.69 -6.21 -1.63
C ILE A 236 -26.74 -7.35 -0.61
N PRO A 237 -26.69 -8.63 -1.03
CA PRO A 237 -26.45 -9.15 -2.38
C PRO A 237 -27.71 -9.44 -3.22
N ASP A 238 -28.92 -9.06 -2.80
CA ASP A 238 -30.17 -9.53 -3.43
C ASP A 238 -30.39 -8.97 -4.85
N ASP A 239 -29.97 -7.72 -5.08
CA ASP A 239 -30.18 -7.04 -6.38
C ASP A 239 -28.87 -6.90 -7.18
N VAL A 240 -27.71 -6.90 -6.49
CA VAL A 240 -26.34 -6.83 -7.06
C VAL A 240 -25.38 -7.59 -6.19
#